data_0e63fae60c7c66f38a1999d4b9d72517
#
_entry.id   0e63fae60c7c66f38a1999d4b9d72517
#
_cell.length_a   1.000
_cell.length_b   1.000
_cell.length_c   1.000
_cell.angle_alpha   90.00
_cell.angle_beta   90.00
_cell.angle_gamma   90.00
#
_symmetry.space_group_name_H-M   'P 1'
#
loop_
_entity.id
_entity.type
_entity.pdbx_description
1 polymer ?
#
loop_
_entity_poly.entity_id
_entity_poly.type
_entity_poly.pdbx_seq_one_letter_code
_entity_poly.pdbx_strand_id
1 'polypeptide(L)'
;SEFFELPTQEQEKSLAAFAHELLTKYGISNAKVSCINFGFNATFSVETETGVKYALRININSAKTIKNLLAEIEWVRHLNRTSGVNTPRPIATLKDDFIVSAVHPDSGQRMLVVMYSWLEGKDIGDEPTLDQLHEVGKAIAVLHQESSDFVLSNQAELPTFDDFFWSTEDFLFSAKSKLSDADKSLLQEAHDLIMKYTDELYATSQIHIIHADFHGWNLMWHEGQLSIFDFDDCGFGVEAQDLAVALYYLDTPEQDAALLN
;
A
#
# COMPACT_ATOMS: atom_id res chain seq x y z
N SER A 1 18.03 15.49 -6.82
CA SER A 1 19.37 14.98 -7.17
C SER A 1 19.33 14.56 -8.63
N GLU A 2 20.44 14.65 -9.33
CA GLU A 2 20.60 14.23 -10.73
C GLU A 2 20.12 12.80 -10.98
N PHE A 3 20.13 11.94 -9.96
CA PHE A 3 19.65 10.57 -10.05
C PHE A 3 18.18 10.46 -10.49
N PHE A 4 17.29 11.30 -9.99
CA PHE A 4 15.85 11.28 -10.35
C PHE A 4 15.54 11.90 -11.72
N GLU A 5 16.56 12.50 -12.37
CA GLU A 5 16.48 12.99 -13.75
C GLU A 5 16.96 11.96 -14.77
N LEU A 6 17.55 10.85 -14.30
CA LEU A 6 18.00 9.76 -15.16
C LEU A 6 16.81 9.03 -15.80
N PRO A 7 17.00 8.38 -16.96
CA PRO A 7 16.01 7.46 -17.50
C PRO A 7 15.62 6.37 -16.49
N THR A 8 14.34 5.97 -16.48
CA THR A 8 13.81 4.98 -15.54
C THR A 8 14.64 3.70 -15.47
N GLN A 9 15.11 3.18 -16.62
CA GLN A 9 15.93 1.97 -16.66
C GLN A 9 17.28 2.12 -15.91
N GLU A 10 17.87 3.31 -15.93
CA GLU A 10 19.10 3.59 -15.20
C GLU A 10 18.84 3.68 -13.70
N GLN A 11 17.73 4.31 -13.31
CA GLN A 11 17.29 4.34 -11.91
C GLN A 11 17.00 2.93 -11.40
N GLU A 12 16.26 2.11 -12.13
CA GLU A 12 15.96 0.71 -11.80
C GLU A 12 17.25 -0.12 -11.62
N LYS A 13 18.20 0.04 -12.52
CA LYS A 13 19.48 -0.69 -12.45
C LYS A 13 20.29 -0.30 -11.20
N SER A 14 20.36 0.99 -10.90
CA SER A 14 21.05 1.49 -9.71
C SER A 14 20.37 1.00 -8.42
N LEU A 15 19.05 1.08 -8.36
CA LEU A 15 18.28 0.60 -7.21
C LEU A 15 18.33 -0.93 -7.06
N ALA A 16 18.41 -1.69 -8.16
CA ALA A 16 18.61 -3.14 -8.11
C ALA A 16 19.97 -3.50 -7.52
N ALA A 17 21.03 -2.76 -7.87
CA ALA A 17 22.36 -2.94 -7.26
C ALA A 17 22.32 -2.61 -5.77
N PHE A 18 21.67 -1.52 -5.38
CA PHE A 18 21.49 -1.14 -3.98
C PHE A 18 20.68 -2.19 -3.21
N ALA A 19 19.56 -2.69 -3.78
CA ALA A 19 18.79 -3.79 -3.19
C ALA A 19 19.67 -5.02 -2.97
N HIS A 20 20.50 -5.40 -3.95
CA HIS A 20 21.40 -6.54 -3.86
C HIS A 20 22.43 -6.39 -2.71
N GLU A 21 22.99 -5.21 -2.51
CA GLU A 21 23.91 -4.93 -1.40
C GLU A 21 23.24 -5.13 -0.03
N LEU A 22 21.96 -4.75 0.08
CA LEU A 22 21.20 -4.86 1.32
C LEU A 22 20.81 -6.29 1.68
N LEU A 23 20.84 -7.24 0.74
CA LEU A 23 20.48 -8.65 0.98
C LEU A 23 21.35 -9.31 2.05
N THR A 24 22.58 -8.86 2.22
CA THR A 24 23.49 -9.36 3.27
C THR A 24 22.92 -9.13 4.68
N LYS A 25 22.10 -8.08 4.87
CA LYS A 25 21.42 -7.81 6.15
C LYS A 25 20.38 -8.88 6.49
N TYR A 26 19.87 -9.58 5.48
CA TYR A 26 18.90 -10.67 5.60
C TYR A 26 19.55 -12.06 5.56
N GLY A 27 20.89 -12.13 5.52
CA GLY A 27 21.63 -13.39 5.40
C GLY A 27 21.57 -14.02 4.02
N ILE A 28 21.21 -13.25 3.00
CA ILE A 28 21.13 -13.70 1.61
C ILE A 28 22.42 -13.25 0.91
N SER A 29 23.27 -14.20 0.49
CA SER A 29 24.54 -13.92 -0.17
C SER A 29 24.44 -13.86 -1.69
N ASN A 30 23.61 -14.72 -2.28
CA ASN A 30 23.43 -14.81 -3.72
C ASN A 30 21.95 -14.86 -4.03
N ALA A 31 21.50 -13.93 -4.86
CA ALA A 31 20.13 -13.91 -5.35
C ALA A 31 20.04 -13.14 -6.67
N LYS A 32 19.07 -13.50 -7.49
CA LYS A 32 18.66 -12.70 -8.64
C LYS A 32 17.71 -11.61 -8.15
N VAL A 33 18.05 -10.36 -8.44
CA VAL A 33 17.21 -9.19 -8.12
C VAL A 33 16.67 -8.62 -9.43
N SER A 34 15.35 -8.47 -9.54
CA SER A 34 14.69 -7.95 -10.74
C SER A 34 13.61 -6.96 -10.34
N CYS A 35 13.58 -5.78 -10.97
CA CYS A 35 12.51 -4.80 -10.74
C CYS A 35 11.19 -5.36 -11.27
N ILE A 36 10.13 -5.27 -10.45
CA ILE A 36 8.78 -5.72 -10.80
C ILE A 36 7.77 -4.57 -10.79
N ASN A 37 8.06 -3.52 -10.05
CA ASN A 37 7.27 -2.28 -10.05
C ASN A 37 8.16 -1.08 -9.77
N PHE A 38 7.90 0.02 -10.46
CA PHE A 38 8.62 1.29 -10.30
C PHE A 38 7.63 2.47 -10.33
N GLY A 39 7.46 3.13 -9.19
CA GLY A 39 6.52 4.24 -9.01
C GLY A 39 6.92 5.10 -7.81
N PHE A 40 6.02 5.27 -6.85
CA PHE A 40 6.35 5.89 -5.56
C PHE A 40 7.33 5.04 -4.74
N ASN A 41 7.24 3.73 -4.95
CA ASN A 41 8.17 2.74 -4.46
C ASN A 41 8.82 2.01 -5.63
N ALA A 42 10.02 1.49 -5.43
CA ALA A 42 10.62 0.51 -6.32
C ALA A 42 10.55 -0.86 -5.64
N THR A 43 9.87 -1.82 -6.28
CA THR A 43 9.71 -3.17 -5.76
C THR A 43 10.48 -4.16 -6.63
N PHE A 44 11.25 -5.02 -5.97
CA PHE A 44 12.10 -6.01 -6.60
C PHE A 44 11.72 -7.42 -6.17
N SER A 45 11.66 -8.35 -7.12
CA SER A 45 11.70 -9.77 -6.79
C SER A 45 13.14 -10.16 -6.43
N VAL A 46 13.29 -10.90 -5.36
CA VAL A 46 14.56 -11.47 -4.90
C VAL A 46 14.41 -12.98 -4.94
N GLU A 47 15.13 -13.65 -5.84
CA GLU A 47 15.12 -15.11 -5.98
C GLU A 47 16.47 -15.69 -5.58
N THR A 48 16.48 -16.46 -4.51
CA THR A 48 17.71 -17.11 -3.99
C THR A 48 18.11 -18.30 -4.86
N GLU A 49 19.36 -18.76 -4.72
CA GLU A 49 19.85 -19.96 -5.41
C GLU A 49 19.04 -21.23 -5.06
N THR A 50 18.38 -21.26 -3.91
CA THR A 50 17.50 -22.35 -3.49
C THR A 50 16.07 -22.24 -4.04
N GLY A 51 15.78 -21.20 -4.83
CA GLY A 51 14.46 -20.95 -5.41
C GLY A 51 13.47 -20.25 -4.47
N VAL A 52 13.89 -19.86 -3.27
CA VAL A 52 13.06 -19.06 -2.37
C VAL A 52 12.96 -17.64 -2.91
N LYS A 53 11.72 -17.10 -2.94
CA LYS A 53 11.44 -15.75 -3.44
C LYS A 53 10.98 -14.82 -2.32
N TYR A 54 11.32 -13.54 -2.49
CA TYR A 54 10.88 -12.43 -1.65
C TYR A 54 10.51 -11.24 -2.51
N ALA A 55 9.73 -10.32 -1.95
CA ALA A 55 9.50 -8.99 -2.50
C ALA A 55 10.24 -7.96 -1.62
N LEU A 56 11.15 -7.20 -2.19
CA LEU A 56 11.89 -6.14 -1.52
C LEU A 56 11.42 -4.79 -2.05
N ARG A 57 10.87 -3.94 -1.17
CA ARG A 57 10.36 -2.61 -1.51
C ARG A 57 11.30 -1.55 -0.97
N ILE A 58 11.67 -0.61 -1.85
CA ILE A 58 12.46 0.59 -1.53
C ILE A 58 11.56 1.81 -1.70
N ASN A 59 11.40 2.60 -0.64
CA ASN A 59 10.69 3.87 -0.71
C ASN A 59 11.58 4.92 -1.38
N ILE A 60 11.22 5.35 -2.58
CA ILE A 60 12.03 6.29 -3.40
C ILE A 60 11.44 7.69 -3.45
N ASN A 61 10.14 7.82 -3.71
CA ASN A 61 9.41 9.09 -3.82
C ASN A 61 8.28 9.19 -2.79
N SER A 62 8.23 8.28 -1.83
CA SER A 62 7.21 8.26 -0.81
C SER A 62 7.59 9.17 0.37
N ALA A 63 6.62 9.94 0.87
CA ALA A 63 6.74 10.73 2.09
C ALA A 63 6.65 9.89 3.37
N LYS A 64 6.53 8.57 3.27
CA LYS A 64 6.37 7.66 4.42
C LYS A 64 7.59 7.72 5.34
N THR A 65 7.32 7.78 6.61
CA THR A 65 8.32 7.78 7.67
C THR A 65 8.57 6.34 8.20
N ILE A 66 9.59 6.18 9.03
CA ILE A 66 9.82 4.92 9.76
C ILE A 66 8.60 4.54 10.58
N LYS A 67 7.90 5.51 11.19
CA LYS A 67 6.70 5.24 11.99
C LYS A 67 5.53 4.71 11.14
N ASN A 68 5.37 5.21 9.91
CA ASN A 68 4.34 4.72 9.00
C ASN A 68 4.64 3.28 8.55
N LEU A 69 5.89 2.99 8.19
CA LEU A 69 6.30 1.63 7.84
C LEU A 69 6.18 0.67 9.02
N LEU A 70 6.48 1.14 10.23
CA LEU A 70 6.30 0.33 11.44
C LEU A 70 4.83 -0.02 11.66
N ALA A 71 3.93 0.95 11.45
CA ALA A 71 2.49 0.73 11.57
C ALA A 71 1.98 -0.29 10.54
N GLU A 72 2.39 -0.16 9.28
CA GLU A 72 2.10 -1.14 8.22
C GLU A 72 2.55 -2.55 8.64
N ILE A 73 3.80 -2.68 9.09
CA ILE A 73 4.38 -3.97 9.49
C ILE A 73 3.65 -4.55 10.70
N GLU A 74 3.32 -3.75 11.72
CA GLU A 74 2.57 -4.20 12.88
C GLU A 74 1.19 -4.74 12.48
N TRP A 75 0.47 -4.01 11.64
CA TRP A 75 -0.86 -4.42 11.18
C TRP A 75 -0.80 -5.68 10.31
N VAL A 76 0.08 -5.72 9.30
CA VAL A 76 0.24 -6.91 8.45
C VAL A 76 0.63 -8.14 9.28
N ARG A 77 1.52 -8.00 10.28
CA ARG A 77 1.87 -9.09 11.18
C ARG A 77 0.69 -9.54 12.06
N HIS A 78 -0.17 -8.62 12.46
CA HIS A 78 -1.41 -8.96 13.14
C HIS A 78 -2.31 -9.78 12.21
N LEU A 79 -2.58 -9.29 11.01
CA LEU A 79 -3.39 -9.99 10.01
C LEU A 79 -2.85 -11.38 9.65
N ASN A 80 -1.54 -11.54 9.52
CA ASN A 80 -0.92 -12.86 9.28
C ASN A 80 -1.23 -13.88 10.38
N ARG A 81 -1.45 -13.44 11.62
CA ARG A 81 -1.69 -14.33 12.77
C ARG A 81 -3.15 -14.63 13.00
N THR A 82 -4.05 -13.71 12.66
CA THR A 82 -5.43 -13.73 13.15
C THR A 82 -6.47 -13.84 12.04
N SER A 83 -6.25 -13.21 10.88
CA SER A 83 -7.31 -13.04 9.89
C SER A 83 -7.61 -14.29 9.06
N GLY A 84 -6.65 -15.18 8.87
CA GLY A 84 -6.75 -16.27 7.89
C GLY A 84 -6.69 -15.80 6.43
N VAL A 85 -6.68 -14.50 6.16
CA VAL A 85 -6.47 -13.93 4.82
C VAL A 85 -4.98 -14.02 4.47
N ASN A 86 -4.68 -14.45 3.24
CA ASN A 86 -3.30 -14.54 2.79
C ASN A 86 -2.75 -13.14 2.50
N THR A 87 -1.76 -12.73 3.29
CA THR A 87 -1.05 -11.45 3.16
C THR A 87 0.46 -11.69 3.21
N PRO A 88 1.29 -10.83 2.61
CA PRO A 88 2.73 -11.03 2.63
C PRO A 88 3.26 -10.94 4.07
N ARG A 89 4.21 -11.80 4.44
CA ARG A 89 4.83 -11.74 5.76
C ARG A 89 6.04 -10.83 5.73
N PRO A 90 6.13 -9.82 6.60
CA PRO A 90 7.34 -9.04 6.75
C PRO A 90 8.52 -9.93 7.17
N ILE A 91 9.66 -9.73 6.55
CA ILE A 91 10.90 -10.50 6.79
C ILE A 91 11.86 -9.62 7.58
N ALA A 92 12.27 -10.11 8.74
CA ALA A 92 13.26 -9.42 9.56
C ALA A 92 14.69 -9.63 9.03
N THR A 93 15.56 -8.65 9.27
CA THR A 93 17.00 -8.80 9.09
C THR A 93 17.59 -9.77 10.13
N LEU A 94 18.86 -10.11 10.00
CA LEU A 94 19.61 -10.90 11.01
C LEU A 94 19.70 -10.24 12.40
N LYS A 95 19.29 -8.94 12.50
CA LYS A 95 19.23 -8.18 13.75
C LYS A 95 17.81 -7.97 14.28
N ASP A 96 16.84 -8.70 13.73
CA ASP A 96 15.42 -8.59 14.03
C ASP A 96 14.77 -7.23 13.64
N ASP A 97 15.42 -6.46 12.78
CA ASP A 97 14.86 -5.22 12.24
C ASP A 97 14.00 -5.53 10.99
N PHE A 98 12.77 -5.06 10.93
CA PHE A 98 11.93 -5.18 9.73
C PHE A 98 12.15 -4.05 8.73
N ILE A 99 12.68 -2.91 9.18
CA ILE A 99 12.91 -1.73 8.35
C ILE A 99 14.42 -1.48 8.30
N VAL A 100 14.95 -1.43 7.08
CA VAL A 100 16.34 -1.04 6.85
C VAL A 100 16.35 0.41 6.38
N SER A 101 17.10 1.26 7.07
CA SER A 101 17.38 2.64 6.64
C SER A 101 18.81 2.70 6.14
N ALA A 102 19.01 2.99 4.84
CA ALA A 102 20.31 3.04 4.23
C ALA A 102 20.42 4.21 3.24
N VAL A 103 21.62 4.71 3.00
CA VAL A 103 21.88 5.77 2.02
C VAL A 103 22.14 5.11 0.67
N HIS A 104 21.34 5.48 -0.33
CA HIS A 104 21.52 5.04 -1.70
C HIS A 104 22.75 5.76 -2.31
N PRO A 105 23.75 5.03 -2.81
CA PRO A 105 25.03 5.62 -3.21
C PRO A 105 24.91 6.70 -4.29
N ASP A 106 24.12 6.43 -5.34
CA ASP A 106 24.07 7.32 -6.51
C ASP A 106 23.20 8.57 -6.26
N SER A 107 22.17 8.47 -5.42
CA SER A 107 21.33 9.64 -5.10
C SER A 107 21.79 10.41 -3.86
N GLY A 108 22.57 9.78 -2.99
CA GLY A 108 22.91 10.30 -1.67
C GLY A 108 21.71 10.38 -0.69
N GLN A 109 20.53 9.92 -1.10
CA GLN A 109 19.33 9.97 -0.27
C GLN A 109 19.26 8.76 0.66
N ARG A 110 18.74 8.99 1.86
CA ARG A 110 18.40 7.94 2.80
C ARG A 110 17.07 7.33 2.40
N MET A 111 17.08 6.04 2.10
CA MET A 111 15.90 5.29 1.70
C MET A 111 15.51 4.27 2.77
N LEU A 112 14.22 4.03 2.89
CA LEU A 112 13.66 3.00 3.74
C LEU A 112 13.36 1.78 2.90
N VAL A 113 13.72 0.61 3.42
CA VAL A 113 13.61 -0.67 2.71
C VAL A 113 12.94 -1.69 3.62
N VAL A 114 11.98 -2.41 3.07
CA VAL A 114 11.28 -3.52 3.72
C VAL A 114 11.28 -4.73 2.82
N MET A 115 11.32 -5.92 3.40
CA MET A 115 11.23 -7.17 2.67
C MET A 115 10.03 -7.98 3.14
N TYR A 116 9.34 -8.59 2.19
CA TYR A 116 8.18 -9.44 2.42
C TYR A 116 8.36 -10.82 1.79
N SER A 117 7.63 -11.80 2.31
CA SER A 117 7.50 -13.08 1.63
C SER A 117 6.85 -12.88 0.26
N TRP A 118 7.24 -13.72 -0.69
CA TRP A 118 6.61 -13.73 -2.01
C TRP A 118 5.18 -14.28 -1.92
N LEU A 119 4.28 -13.68 -2.70
CA LEU A 119 2.94 -14.20 -2.95
C LEU A 119 2.90 -14.83 -4.34
N GLU A 120 2.42 -16.06 -4.43
CA GLU A 120 2.23 -16.74 -5.70
C GLU A 120 0.91 -16.32 -6.35
N GLY A 121 0.86 -16.36 -7.67
CA GLY A 121 -0.37 -16.13 -8.44
C GLY A 121 -0.23 -15.05 -9.50
N LYS A 122 -1.37 -14.53 -9.89
CA LYS A 122 -1.50 -13.42 -10.85
C LYS A 122 -2.39 -12.35 -10.25
N ASP A 123 -2.09 -11.10 -10.58
CA ASP A 123 -2.97 -9.99 -10.24
C ASP A 123 -4.38 -10.25 -10.80
N ILE A 124 -5.39 -9.88 -10.04
CA ILE A 124 -6.80 -9.94 -10.49
C ILE A 124 -6.99 -8.92 -11.63
N GLY A 125 -6.33 -7.75 -11.53
CA GLY A 125 -6.35 -6.72 -12.57
C GLY A 125 -7.70 -6.05 -12.73
N ASP A 126 -7.99 -5.60 -13.95
CA ASP A 126 -9.18 -4.79 -14.27
C ASP A 126 -10.42 -5.64 -14.63
N GLU A 127 -10.27 -6.94 -14.80
CA GLU A 127 -11.35 -7.83 -15.21
C GLU A 127 -11.60 -8.97 -14.19
N PRO A 128 -12.03 -8.66 -12.94
CA PRO A 128 -12.29 -9.67 -11.92
C PRO A 128 -13.50 -10.53 -12.28
N THR A 129 -13.45 -11.82 -11.97
CA THR A 129 -14.64 -12.66 -12.01
C THR A 129 -15.54 -12.40 -10.80
N LEU A 130 -16.83 -12.76 -10.90
CA LEU A 130 -17.77 -12.60 -9.79
C LEU A 130 -17.35 -13.41 -8.56
N ASP A 131 -16.80 -14.61 -8.76
CA ASP A 131 -16.29 -15.45 -7.67
C ASP A 131 -15.10 -14.78 -6.95
N GLN A 132 -14.18 -14.15 -7.72
CA GLN A 132 -13.08 -13.40 -7.14
C GLN A 132 -13.58 -12.20 -6.33
N LEU A 133 -14.55 -11.45 -6.85
CA LEU A 133 -15.14 -10.31 -6.13
C LEU A 133 -15.83 -10.72 -4.84
N HIS A 134 -16.53 -11.84 -4.82
CA HIS A 134 -17.13 -12.39 -3.62
C HIS A 134 -16.06 -12.71 -2.54
N GLU A 135 -14.94 -13.31 -2.95
CA GLU A 135 -13.82 -13.56 -2.02
C GLU A 135 -13.13 -12.27 -1.57
N VAL A 136 -13.06 -11.25 -2.45
CA VAL A 136 -12.56 -9.91 -2.08
C VAL A 136 -13.45 -9.27 -1.01
N GLY A 137 -14.78 -9.26 -1.20
CA GLY A 137 -15.72 -8.72 -0.22
C GLY A 137 -15.60 -9.38 1.15
N LYS A 138 -15.51 -10.72 1.18
CA LYS A 138 -15.26 -11.47 2.43
C LYS A 138 -13.94 -11.07 3.08
N ALA A 139 -12.88 -10.95 2.30
CA ALA A 139 -11.58 -10.59 2.82
C ALA A 139 -11.56 -9.16 3.39
N ILE A 140 -12.21 -8.19 2.74
CA ILE A 140 -12.39 -6.83 3.25
C ILE A 140 -13.09 -6.87 4.61
N ALA A 141 -14.21 -7.60 4.72
CA ALA A 141 -14.94 -7.72 5.98
C ALA A 141 -14.08 -8.32 7.10
N VAL A 142 -13.28 -9.34 6.79
CA VAL A 142 -12.34 -9.94 7.77
C VAL A 142 -11.26 -8.94 8.19
N LEU A 143 -10.66 -8.20 7.26
CA LEU A 143 -9.66 -7.18 7.59
C LEU A 143 -10.24 -6.10 8.52
N HIS A 144 -11.44 -5.62 8.24
CA HIS A 144 -12.12 -4.63 9.08
C HIS A 144 -12.40 -5.19 10.48
N GLN A 145 -12.90 -6.42 10.57
CA GLN A 145 -13.15 -7.06 11.86
C GLN A 145 -11.85 -7.20 12.69
N GLU A 146 -10.76 -7.66 12.07
CA GLU A 146 -9.46 -7.80 12.74
C GLU A 146 -8.83 -6.47 13.14
N SER A 147 -9.16 -5.38 12.40
CA SER A 147 -8.67 -4.04 12.68
C SER A 147 -9.44 -3.33 13.79
N SER A 148 -10.67 -3.75 14.08
CA SER A 148 -11.57 -3.06 15.01
C SER A 148 -11.02 -2.96 16.45
N ASP A 149 -10.29 -3.98 16.90
CA ASP A 149 -9.69 -4.06 18.23
C ASP A 149 -8.15 -3.97 18.20
N PHE A 150 -7.56 -3.82 17.01
CA PHE A 150 -6.12 -3.73 16.86
C PHE A 150 -5.60 -2.34 17.27
N VAL A 151 -4.57 -2.33 18.08
CA VAL A 151 -3.93 -1.11 18.58
C VAL A 151 -2.46 -1.08 18.18
N LEU A 152 -2.07 -0.01 17.49
CA LEU A 152 -0.66 0.24 17.16
C LEU A 152 0.18 0.52 18.41
N SER A 153 1.46 0.17 18.33
CA SER A 153 2.41 0.59 19.35
C SER A 153 2.58 2.12 19.38
N ASN A 154 3.08 2.65 20.49
CA ASN A 154 3.36 4.09 20.64
C ASN A 154 4.49 4.59 19.70
N GLN A 155 5.17 3.68 19.01
CA GLN A 155 6.24 4.01 18.05
C GLN A 155 5.74 4.10 16.61
N ALA A 156 4.55 3.58 16.36
CA ALA A 156 3.91 3.54 15.05
C ALA A 156 2.90 4.69 14.90
N GLU A 157 2.71 5.15 13.66
CA GLU A 157 1.81 6.26 13.35
C GLU A 157 1.23 6.07 11.95
N LEU A 158 -0.06 6.34 11.80
CA LEU A 158 -0.76 6.34 10.51
C LEU A 158 -1.56 7.63 10.34
N PRO A 159 -1.78 8.08 9.10
CA PRO A 159 -2.70 9.17 8.81
C PRO A 159 -4.14 8.75 9.13
N THR A 160 -5.01 9.74 9.33
CA THR A 160 -6.47 9.57 9.36
C THR A 160 -7.05 10.16 8.07
N PHE A 161 -8.00 9.45 7.45
CA PHE A 161 -8.61 9.86 6.17
C PHE A 161 -9.89 10.66 6.35
N ASP A 162 -9.91 11.53 7.34
CA ASP A 162 -11.03 12.44 7.67
C ASP A 162 -10.93 13.80 6.96
N ASP A 163 -9.83 14.06 6.27
CA ASP A 163 -9.57 15.27 5.49
C ASP A 163 -9.50 14.96 3.99
N PHE A 164 -10.11 15.82 3.16
CA PHE A 164 -10.15 15.66 1.71
C PHE A 164 -8.76 15.54 1.07
N PHE A 165 -7.79 16.26 1.59
CA PHE A 165 -6.41 16.24 1.06
C PHE A 165 -5.49 15.22 1.73
N TRP A 166 -5.95 14.48 2.74
CA TRP A 166 -5.16 13.51 3.48
C TRP A 166 -3.81 14.07 3.96
N SER A 167 -3.85 15.32 4.44
CA SER A 167 -2.65 16.07 4.86
C SER A 167 -1.62 16.29 3.73
N THR A 168 -2.01 16.15 2.47
CA THR A 168 -1.18 16.50 1.31
C THR A 168 -1.31 17.99 0.98
N GLU A 169 -0.40 18.51 0.16
CA GLU A 169 -0.43 19.91 -0.23
C GLU A 169 -1.66 20.21 -1.10
N ASP A 170 -2.37 21.30 -0.76
CA ASP A 170 -3.51 21.77 -1.53
C ASP A 170 -3.07 22.47 -2.82
N PHE A 171 -3.26 21.83 -3.96
CA PHE A 171 -3.05 22.40 -5.29
C PHE A 171 -4.36 22.85 -5.96
N LEU A 172 -5.51 22.62 -5.34
CA LEU A 172 -6.80 23.00 -5.91
C LEU A 172 -7.24 24.40 -5.50
N PHE A 173 -7.16 24.73 -4.21
CA PHE A 173 -7.71 25.97 -3.66
C PHE A 173 -6.64 26.97 -3.21
N SER A 174 -5.40 26.52 -3.01
CA SER A 174 -4.31 27.38 -2.58
C SER A 174 -3.87 28.39 -3.67
N ALA A 175 -2.97 29.30 -3.30
CA ALA A 175 -2.35 30.23 -4.24
C ALA A 175 -1.54 29.55 -5.37
N LYS A 176 -1.21 28.28 -5.22
CA LYS A 176 -0.52 27.45 -6.24
C LYS A 176 -1.45 26.89 -7.29
N SER A 177 -2.75 26.98 -7.09
CA SER A 177 -3.77 26.49 -8.02
C SER A 177 -3.69 27.24 -9.35
N LYS A 178 -3.73 26.46 -10.44
CA LYS A 178 -3.79 26.96 -11.82
C LYS A 178 -5.22 26.97 -12.39
N LEU A 179 -6.21 26.63 -11.57
CA LEU A 179 -7.61 26.58 -11.95
C LEU A 179 -8.21 27.98 -12.09
N SER A 180 -9.20 28.13 -12.96
CA SER A 180 -10.01 29.35 -13.06
C SER A 180 -10.85 29.54 -11.79
N ASP A 181 -11.33 30.78 -11.54
CA ASP A 181 -12.21 31.06 -10.40
C ASP A 181 -13.53 30.29 -10.49
N ALA A 182 -14.04 30.07 -11.72
CA ALA A 182 -15.25 29.28 -11.95
C ALA A 182 -15.03 27.80 -11.59
N ASP A 183 -13.90 27.21 -11.99
CA ASP A 183 -13.55 25.82 -11.65
C ASP A 183 -13.35 25.65 -10.16
N LYS A 184 -12.66 26.62 -9.52
CA LYS A 184 -12.46 26.60 -8.06
C LYS A 184 -13.80 26.66 -7.32
N SER A 185 -14.75 27.49 -7.78
CA SER A 185 -16.06 27.59 -7.16
C SER A 185 -16.82 26.29 -7.26
N LEU A 186 -16.81 25.64 -8.43
CA LEU A 186 -17.45 24.33 -8.62
C LEU A 186 -16.83 23.25 -7.74
N LEU A 187 -15.50 23.20 -7.70
CA LEU A 187 -14.77 22.24 -6.87
C LEU A 187 -14.96 22.50 -5.37
N GLN A 188 -15.12 23.76 -4.96
CA GLN A 188 -15.44 24.10 -3.57
C GLN A 188 -16.81 23.56 -3.16
N GLU A 189 -17.82 23.69 -4.03
CA GLU A 189 -19.15 23.11 -3.76
C GLU A 189 -19.07 21.58 -3.61
N ALA A 190 -18.31 20.92 -4.49
CA ALA A 190 -18.09 19.47 -4.41
C ALA A 190 -17.34 19.07 -3.13
N HIS A 191 -16.28 19.82 -2.80
CA HIS A 191 -15.50 19.63 -1.57
C HIS A 191 -16.39 19.73 -0.32
N ASP A 192 -17.19 20.81 -0.22
CA ASP A 192 -18.04 21.06 0.93
C ASP A 192 -19.08 19.95 1.11
N LEU A 193 -19.61 19.44 -0.02
CA LEU A 193 -20.54 18.32 0.00
C LEU A 193 -19.89 17.01 0.46
N ILE A 194 -18.69 16.72 -0.05
CA ILE A 194 -17.92 15.54 0.35
C ILE A 194 -17.56 15.62 1.84
N MET A 195 -17.05 16.76 2.31
CA MET A 195 -16.68 16.93 3.71
C MET A 195 -17.87 16.82 4.65
N LYS A 196 -19.02 17.35 4.27
CA LYS A 196 -20.25 17.18 5.06
C LYS A 196 -20.58 15.71 5.30
N TYR A 197 -20.56 14.87 4.26
CA TYR A 197 -20.87 13.45 4.40
C TYR A 197 -19.73 12.67 5.07
N THR A 198 -18.49 13.06 4.85
CA THR A 198 -17.33 12.49 5.57
C THR A 198 -17.46 12.74 7.06
N ASP A 199 -17.75 13.97 7.49
CA ASP A 199 -17.93 14.33 8.90
C ASP A 199 -19.09 13.53 9.55
N GLU A 200 -20.22 13.41 8.86
CA GLU A 200 -21.37 12.61 9.31
C GLU A 200 -20.99 11.13 9.49
N LEU A 201 -20.23 10.57 8.53
CA LEU A 201 -19.78 9.18 8.54
C LEU A 201 -18.80 8.93 9.69
N TYR A 202 -17.81 9.80 9.87
CA TYR A 202 -16.82 9.70 10.93
C TYR A 202 -17.43 9.89 12.33
N ALA A 203 -18.48 10.71 12.44
CA ALA A 203 -19.20 10.90 13.71
C ALA A 203 -20.02 9.68 14.15
N THR A 204 -20.38 8.79 13.23
CA THR A 204 -21.29 7.66 13.46
C THR A 204 -20.67 6.28 13.31
N SER A 205 -19.46 6.20 12.74
CA SER A 205 -18.77 4.95 12.44
C SER A 205 -17.59 4.71 13.39
N GLN A 206 -17.20 3.45 13.53
CA GLN A 206 -15.97 3.11 14.18
C GLN A 206 -14.78 3.43 13.24
N ILE A 207 -13.78 4.11 13.78
CA ILE A 207 -12.53 4.40 13.06
C ILE A 207 -11.52 3.34 13.43
N HIS A 208 -10.96 2.67 12.42
CA HIS A 208 -9.91 1.66 12.58
C HIS A 208 -8.97 1.68 11.37
N ILE A 209 -7.97 0.82 11.33
CA ILE A 209 -7.06 0.78 10.20
C ILE A 209 -7.78 0.14 9.00
N ILE A 210 -7.71 0.81 7.87
CA ILE A 210 -8.19 0.34 6.57
C ILE A 210 -7.03 0.23 5.58
N HIS A 211 -7.21 -0.55 4.51
CA HIS A 211 -6.20 -0.73 3.47
C HIS A 211 -6.04 0.53 2.61
N ALA A 212 -7.15 1.17 2.30
CA ALA A 212 -7.32 2.40 1.51
C ALA A 212 -6.99 2.29 0.02
N ASP A 213 -6.56 1.11 -0.49
CA ASP A 213 -6.20 0.92 -1.90
C ASP A 213 -6.62 -0.46 -2.43
N PHE A 214 -7.87 -0.87 -2.16
CA PHE A 214 -8.43 -2.13 -2.64
C PHE A 214 -8.81 -2.08 -4.11
N HIS A 215 -7.86 -2.36 -4.99
CA HIS A 215 -8.11 -2.55 -6.41
C HIS A 215 -7.44 -3.83 -6.93
N GLY A 216 -7.86 -4.31 -8.10
CA GLY A 216 -7.45 -5.61 -8.63
C GLY A 216 -5.95 -5.82 -8.80
N TRP A 217 -5.16 -4.74 -8.91
CA TRP A 217 -3.70 -4.78 -9.02
C TRP A 217 -2.97 -4.92 -7.66
N ASN A 218 -3.71 -4.77 -6.54
CA ASN A 218 -3.23 -5.05 -5.18
C ASN A 218 -3.77 -6.38 -4.63
N LEU A 219 -4.42 -7.17 -5.50
CA LEU A 219 -5.03 -8.45 -5.19
C LEU A 219 -4.47 -9.53 -6.10
N MET A 220 -4.07 -10.64 -5.53
CA MET A 220 -3.47 -11.75 -6.26
C MET A 220 -4.32 -13.01 -6.12
N TRP A 221 -4.47 -13.76 -7.21
CA TRP A 221 -5.24 -14.99 -7.25
C TRP A 221 -4.36 -16.18 -7.62
N HIS A 222 -4.37 -17.20 -6.78
CA HIS A 222 -3.64 -18.45 -6.99
C HIS A 222 -4.44 -19.65 -6.53
N GLU A 223 -4.72 -20.59 -7.43
CA GLU A 223 -5.39 -21.86 -7.12
C GLU A 223 -6.67 -21.73 -6.26
N GLY A 224 -7.49 -20.72 -6.56
CA GLY A 224 -8.74 -20.47 -5.82
C GLY A 224 -8.55 -19.68 -4.52
N GLN A 225 -7.37 -19.18 -4.23
CA GLN A 225 -7.06 -18.38 -3.05
C GLN A 225 -6.76 -16.93 -3.40
N LEU A 226 -7.37 -16.03 -2.64
CA LEU A 226 -7.09 -14.59 -2.69
C LEU A 226 -5.91 -14.26 -1.77
N SER A 227 -5.02 -13.40 -2.26
CA SER A 227 -4.00 -12.74 -1.45
C SER A 227 -4.14 -11.24 -1.58
N ILE A 228 -3.96 -10.51 -0.49
CA ILE A 228 -3.99 -9.04 -0.44
C ILE A 228 -2.58 -8.56 -0.14
N PHE A 229 -2.11 -7.55 -0.88
CA PHE A 229 -0.79 -6.95 -0.67
C PHE A 229 -0.84 -5.43 -0.88
N ASP A 230 0.31 -4.80 -0.77
CA ASP A 230 0.50 -3.34 -0.88
C ASP A 230 -0.29 -2.54 0.16
N PHE A 231 0.03 -2.79 1.43
CA PHE A 231 -0.53 -2.08 2.58
C PHE A 231 0.11 -0.69 2.82
N ASP A 232 0.86 -0.18 1.84
CA ASP A 232 1.62 1.07 1.95
C ASP A 232 0.72 2.28 2.23
N ASP A 233 -0.49 2.28 1.68
CA ASP A 233 -1.44 3.37 1.82
C ASP A 233 -2.40 3.22 3.02
N CYS A 234 -2.21 2.21 3.86
CA CYS A 234 -3.07 2.00 5.02
C CYS A 234 -3.09 3.22 5.95
N GLY A 235 -4.22 3.42 6.59
CA GLY A 235 -4.45 4.52 7.54
C GLY A 235 -5.70 4.32 8.36
N PHE A 236 -5.97 5.24 9.27
CA PHE A 236 -7.20 5.25 10.04
C PHE A 236 -8.35 5.79 9.19
N GLY A 237 -9.40 5.02 9.06
CA GLY A 237 -10.57 5.35 8.27
C GLY A 237 -11.79 4.58 8.71
N VAL A 238 -12.82 4.61 7.88
CA VAL A 238 -14.07 3.88 8.08
C VAL A 238 -14.24 2.83 6.99
N GLU A 239 -14.91 1.74 7.28
CA GLU A 239 -15.12 0.60 6.37
C GLU A 239 -15.63 1.02 4.98
N ALA A 240 -16.53 2.03 4.96
CA ALA A 240 -17.09 2.54 3.72
C ALA A 240 -16.07 3.11 2.74
N GLN A 241 -14.90 3.59 3.23
CA GLN A 241 -13.84 4.11 2.36
C GLN A 241 -13.15 3.00 1.59
N ASP A 242 -12.83 1.87 2.23
CA ASP A 242 -12.29 0.69 1.54
C ASP A 242 -13.27 0.14 0.50
N LEU A 243 -14.54 0.03 0.87
CA LEU A 243 -15.59 -0.42 -0.06
C LEU A 243 -15.75 0.54 -1.24
N ALA A 244 -15.69 1.86 -0.99
CA ALA A 244 -15.79 2.86 -2.05
C ALA A 244 -14.62 2.77 -3.03
N VAL A 245 -13.40 2.53 -2.54
CA VAL A 245 -12.24 2.31 -3.41
C VAL A 245 -12.42 1.04 -4.25
N ALA A 246 -12.81 -0.07 -3.63
CA ALA A 246 -13.02 -1.32 -4.34
C ALA A 246 -14.12 -1.20 -5.41
N LEU A 247 -15.25 -0.56 -5.09
CA LEU A 247 -16.38 -0.35 -6.02
C LEU A 247 -16.02 0.62 -7.17
N TYR A 248 -15.16 1.60 -6.93
CA TYR A 248 -14.77 2.59 -7.94
C TYR A 248 -14.14 1.95 -9.19
N TYR A 249 -13.49 0.80 -9.05
CA TYR A 249 -12.83 0.07 -10.14
C TYR A 249 -13.73 -0.99 -10.79
N LEU A 250 -15.01 -1.07 -10.42
CA LEU A 250 -15.97 -2.01 -11.00
C LEU A 250 -16.86 -1.33 -12.04
N ASP A 251 -17.26 -2.06 -13.07
CA ASP A 251 -17.96 -1.52 -14.23
C ASP A 251 -19.45 -1.88 -14.28
N THR A 252 -19.88 -2.88 -13.51
CA THR A 252 -21.25 -3.41 -13.61
C THR A 252 -21.92 -3.60 -12.25
N PRO A 253 -23.28 -3.45 -12.18
CA PRO A 253 -24.04 -3.73 -10.95
C PRO A 253 -23.89 -5.18 -10.45
N GLU A 254 -23.65 -6.13 -11.35
CA GLU A 254 -23.42 -7.53 -10.98
C GLU A 254 -22.08 -7.70 -10.24
N GLN A 255 -21.05 -6.95 -10.65
CA GLN A 255 -19.76 -6.92 -9.95
C GLN A 255 -19.90 -6.27 -8.57
N ASP A 256 -20.61 -5.13 -8.48
CA ASP A 256 -20.90 -4.48 -7.20
C ASP A 256 -21.62 -5.45 -6.25
N ALA A 257 -22.64 -6.12 -6.74
CA ALA A 257 -23.41 -7.09 -5.95
C ALA A 257 -22.55 -8.27 -5.50
N ALA A 258 -21.63 -8.75 -6.34
CA ALA A 258 -20.74 -9.85 -6.00
C ALA A 258 -19.74 -9.47 -4.90
N LEU A 259 -19.25 -8.23 -4.90
CA LEU A 259 -18.34 -7.73 -3.86
C LEU A 259 -19.06 -7.50 -2.53
N LEU A 260 -20.31 -7.01 -2.55
CA LEU A 260 -21.07 -6.61 -1.36
C LEU A 260 -21.84 -7.76 -0.68
N ASN A 261 -21.99 -8.93 -1.31
CA ASN A 261 -22.70 -10.11 -0.78
C ASN A 261 -21.76 -11.22 -0.30
#